data_3688035f4257ca871c94aa614ed73a1c
#
_entry.id   3688035f4257ca871c94aa614ed73a1c
#
_cell.length_a   1.000
_cell.length_b   1.000
_cell.length_c   1.000
_cell.angle_alpha   90.00
_cell.angle_beta   90.00
_cell.angle_gamma   90.00
#
_symmetry.space_group_name_H-M   'P 1'
#
loop_
_entity.id
_entity.type
_entity.pdbx_description
1 polymer ?
#
loop_
_entity_poly.entity_id
_entity_poly.type
_entity_poly.pdbx_seq_one_letter_code
_entity_poly.pdbx_strand_id
1 'polypeptide(L)'
;MSANLKQKSVHALLLAFILASILFLLPDAAVDHEFGFTSSDLEVKETVEENVTNASYVNSDGVITDAIDMGYATVQRTRNANGQVTEEFYLDAAGNPVERYGDYYGISYEYNSENVVIRYLGADKQPMMLGAGYSAIVRTLVDGKATDDFYYDLNMQPVRCTGGYYGLYREYDEQGKNCGITYLGENGQPVICTSGYAVKTYLRDSEETVIGERYFDTGENPVKSSLGQYGELYQRDEQGRISQITYLGADGNPAPTTAGYTVLKRTYHRDGTADIDMYFDADSNPMALSKGQYGIKRSGKVNLLLDKNGRVMLCVDNVLNGLPFMVVIFGCVICLLILVLPKKMSVLLTAAYIAFILYETLMFREAGDARTNFVLFSYADRFLTEQSVRVGVINNVWLFVPLGAGLYRIIQKKWV
;
A
#
# COMPACT_ATOMS: atom_id res chain seq x y z
N MET A 1 51.10 -6.74 15.28
CA MET A 1 50.16 -7.40 14.35
C MET A 1 50.68 -7.12 12.95
N SER A 2 51.07 -8.19 12.17
CA SER A 2 51.76 -7.99 10.90
C SER A 2 50.84 -7.34 9.85
N ALA A 3 51.40 -6.58 8.90
CA ALA A 3 50.63 -5.92 7.81
C ALA A 3 49.72 -6.90 7.07
N ASN A 4 50.14 -8.15 6.92
CA ASN A 4 49.42 -9.23 6.29
C ASN A 4 48.13 -9.63 7.07
N LEU A 5 48.14 -9.53 8.41
CA LEU A 5 46.99 -9.83 9.26
C LEU A 5 45.94 -8.70 9.17
N LYS A 6 46.39 -7.42 9.14
CA LYS A 6 45.52 -6.27 8.94
C LYS A 6 44.83 -6.29 7.56
N GLN A 7 45.57 -6.65 6.53
CA GLN A 7 45.03 -6.76 5.17
C GLN A 7 43.96 -7.87 5.04
N LYS A 8 44.22 -9.06 5.63
CA LYS A 8 43.24 -10.16 5.65
C LYS A 8 41.95 -9.77 6.42
N SER A 9 42.08 -9.03 7.53
CA SER A 9 40.93 -8.56 8.30
C SER A 9 40.09 -7.56 7.51
N VAL A 10 40.68 -6.66 6.72
CA VAL A 10 39.96 -5.71 5.86
C VAL A 10 39.19 -6.44 4.75
N HIS A 11 39.81 -7.43 4.09
CA HIS A 11 39.11 -8.22 3.06
C HIS A 11 37.94 -9.01 3.65
N ALA A 12 38.10 -9.59 4.85
CA ALA A 12 37.03 -10.31 5.53
C ALA A 12 35.85 -9.38 5.89
N LEU A 13 36.12 -8.17 6.35
CA LEU A 13 35.09 -7.18 6.66
C LEU A 13 34.35 -6.71 5.39
N LEU A 14 35.09 -6.48 4.30
CA LEU A 14 34.48 -6.11 3.02
C LEU A 14 33.57 -7.23 2.49
N LEU A 15 34.04 -8.48 2.53
CA LEU A 15 33.23 -9.63 2.12
C LEU A 15 31.98 -9.76 3.00
N ALA A 16 32.12 -9.62 4.31
CA ALA A 16 30.99 -9.65 5.24
C ALA A 16 29.98 -8.56 4.94
N PHE A 17 30.44 -7.33 4.62
CA PHE A 17 29.58 -6.21 4.24
C PHE A 17 28.80 -6.49 2.93
N ILE A 18 29.49 -7.05 1.90
CA ILE A 18 28.85 -7.44 0.64
C ILE A 18 27.80 -8.52 0.88
N LEU A 19 28.14 -9.57 1.61
CA LEU A 19 27.22 -10.68 1.93
C LEU A 19 26.02 -10.21 2.75
N ALA A 20 26.25 -9.38 3.77
CA ALA A 20 25.17 -8.80 4.56
C ALA A 20 24.25 -7.91 3.70
N SER A 21 24.82 -7.08 2.82
CA SER A 21 24.03 -6.26 1.90
C SER A 21 23.15 -7.11 0.99
N ILE A 22 23.69 -8.20 0.42
CA ILE A 22 22.92 -9.14 -0.41
C ILE A 22 21.81 -9.79 0.41
N LEU A 23 22.13 -10.29 1.60
CA LEU A 23 21.16 -10.95 2.47
C LEU A 23 19.98 -10.04 2.83
N PHE A 24 20.24 -8.79 3.21
CA PHE A 24 19.19 -7.81 3.54
C PHE A 24 18.39 -7.33 2.31
N LEU A 25 18.94 -7.51 1.09
CA LEU A 25 18.25 -7.18 -0.15
C LEU A 25 17.52 -8.38 -0.77
N LEU A 26 17.61 -9.58 -0.18
CA LEU A 26 16.77 -10.70 -0.65
C LEU A 26 15.31 -10.28 -0.48
N PRO A 27 14.47 -10.56 -1.49
CA PRO A 27 13.03 -10.31 -1.37
C PRO A 27 12.48 -11.04 -0.15
N ASP A 28 11.57 -10.40 0.58
CA ASP A 28 10.76 -11.11 1.56
C ASP A 28 10.05 -12.27 0.83
N ALA A 29 9.75 -13.34 1.56
CA ALA A 29 9.04 -14.46 0.96
C ALA A 29 7.81 -13.95 0.22
N ALA A 30 7.68 -14.32 -1.05
CA ALA A 30 6.51 -13.93 -1.83
C ALA A 30 5.28 -14.47 -1.10
N VAL A 31 4.30 -13.60 -0.84
CA VAL A 31 2.99 -14.05 -0.41
C VAL A 31 2.41 -14.83 -1.57
N ASP A 32 2.08 -16.09 -1.32
CA ASP A 32 1.51 -16.94 -2.35
C ASP A 32 0.01 -16.68 -2.41
N HIS A 33 -0.40 -15.78 -3.32
CA HIS A 33 -1.78 -15.36 -3.51
C HIS A 33 -2.65 -16.41 -4.21
N GLU A 34 -2.03 -17.49 -4.71
CA GLU A 34 -2.71 -18.52 -5.52
C GLU A 34 -2.88 -19.83 -4.77
N PHE A 35 -2.08 -20.09 -3.72
CA PHE A 35 -2.16 -21.32 -2.94
C PHE A 35 -2.97 -21.12 -1.65
N GLY A 36 -3.85 -22.05 -1.37
CA GLY A 36 -4.73 -22.07 -0.21
C GLY A 36 -6.19 -22.19 -0.62
N PHE A 37 -7.06 -22.24 0.37
CA PHE A 37 -8.51 -22.28 0.19
C PHE A 37 -9.06 -20.86 0.26
N THR A 38 -9.95 -20.52 -0.63
CA THR A 38 -10.80 -19.32 -0.52
C THR A 38 -12.00 -19.62 0.37
N SER A 39 -12.68 -18.60 0.86
CA SER A 39 -13.92 -18.77 1.64
C SER A 39 -14.99 -19.56 0.88
N SER A 40 -15.01 -19.48 -0.46
CA SER A 40 -15.92 -20.26 -1.31
C SER A 40 -15.56 -21.74 -1.45
N ASP A 41 -14.33 -22.13 -1.14
CA ASP A 41 -13.87 -23.53 -1.14
C ASP A 41 -14.14 -24.23 0.20
N LEU A 42 -14.59 -23.51 1.21
CA LEU A 42 -14.71 -23.95 2.61
C LEU A 42 -16.14 -23.88 3.08
N GLU A 43 -16.49 -24.74 4.04
CA GLU A 43 -17.76 -24.65 4.76
C GLU A 43 -17.57 -23.76 6.01
N VAL A 44 -18.64 -23.05 6.41
CA VAL A 44 -18.66 -22.32 7.69
C VAL A 44 -19.34 -23.18 8.74
N LYS A 45 -18.61 -23.47 9.83
CA LYS A 45 -19.11 -24.20 10.97
C LYS A 45 -19.21 -23.28 12.19
N GLU A 46 -20.40 -23.18 12.76
CA GLU A 46 -20.63 -22.36 13.95
C GLU A 46 -20.66 -23.21 15.19
N THR A 47 -20.02 -22.73 16.26
CA THR A 47 -20.14 -23.24 17.63
C THR A 47 -20.53 -22.09 18.55
N VAL A 48 -21.42 -22.35 19.47
CA VAL A 48 -21.91 -21.34 20.43
C VAL A 48 -21.64 -21.83 21.84
N GLU A 49 -20.95 -21.02 22.62
CA GLU A 49 -20.68 -21.24 24.04
C GLU A 49 -21.10 -19.98 24.81
N GLU A 50 -22.15 -20.10 25.62
CA GLU A 50 -22.75 -18.97 26.34
C GLU A 50 -23.15 -17.82 25.39
N ASN A 51 -22.43 -16.69 25.47
CA ASN A 51 -22.64 -15.49 24.65
C ASN A 51 -21.60 -15.33 23.55
N VAL A 52 -20.76 -16.36 23.33
CA VAL A 52 -19.70 -16.35 22.32
C VAL A 52 -20.05 -17.29 21.17
N THR A 53 -20.02 -16.81 19.96
CA THR A 53 -20.15 -17.59 18.71
C THR A 53 -18.83 -17.60 18.00
N ASN A 54 -18.30 -18.80 17.68
CA ASN A 54 -17.18 -18.96 16.77
C ASN A 54 -17.73 -19.44 15.43
N ALA A 55 -17.51 -18.66 14.36
CA ALA A 55 -17.77 -19.08 12.98
C ALA A 55 -16.43 -19.40 12.32
N SER A 56 -16.19 -20.69 12.05
CA SER A 56 -14.90 -21.18 11.54
C SER A 56 -15.05 -21.73 10.13
N TYR A 57 -14.10 -21.41 9.27
CA TYR A 57 -13.93 -22.04 7.97
C TYR A 57 -13.33 -23.43 8.16
N VAL A 58 -13.96 -24.46 7.56
CA VAL A 58 -13.50 -25.85 7.62
C VAL A 58 -13.39 -26.43 6.22
N ASN A 59 -12.36 -27.24 5.99
CA ASN A 59 -12.19 -27.97 4.75
C ASN A 59 -13.08 -29.24 4.71
N SER A 60 -13.02 -30.01 3.61
CA SER A 60 -13.79 -31.24 3.44
C SER A 60 -13.52 -32.32 4.49
N ASP A 61 -12.39 -32.26 5.18
CA ASP A 61 -12.03 -33.20 6.27
C ASP A 61 -12.50 -32.68 7.63
N GLY A 62 -13.18 -31.53 7.68
CA GLY A 62 -13.68 -30.89 8.90
C GLY A 62 -12.59 -30.18 9.72
N VAL A 63 -11.42 -29.92 9.11
CA VAL A 63 -10.29 -29.22 9.75
C VAL A 63 -10.45 -27.71 9.56
N ILE A 64 -10.31 -26.94 10.65
CA ILE A 64 -10.29 -25.47 10.60
C ILE A 64 -9.10 -25.03 9.72
N THR A 65 -9.39 -24.15 8.76
CA THR A 65 -8.45 -23.78 7.70
C THR A 65 -8.56 -22.29 7.41
N ASP A 66 -7.42 -21.61 7.21
CA ASP A 66 -7.40 -20.21 6.84
C ASP A 66 -8.00 -19.99 5.43
N ALA A 67 -8.95 -19.05 5.33
CA ALA A 67 -9.48 -18.59 4.04
C ALA A 67 -8.61 -17.43 3.54
N ILE A 68 -7.89 -17.64 2.44
CA ILE A 68 -6.88 -16.68 1.95
C ILE A 68 -7.48 -15.32 1.54
N ASP A 69 -8.71 -15.31 1.02
CA ASP A 69 -9.47 -14.12 0.65
C ASP A 69 -10.06 -13.38 1.87
N MET A 70 -10.23 -14.08 2.98
CA MET A 70 -10.72 -13.51 4.23
C MET A 70 -9.59 -13.11 5.18
N GLY A 71 -8.42 -13.76 5.09
CA GLY A 71 -7.24 -13.52 5.93
C GLY A 71 -7.36 -14.07 7.35
N TYR A 72 -8.34 -14.96 7.63
CA TYR A 72 -8.52 -15.64 8.91
C TYR A 72 -9.21 -16.98 8.74
N ALA A 73 -9.14 -17.84 9.76
CA ALA A 73 -9.88 -19.11 9.82
C ALA A 73 -11.15 -19.00 10.65
N THR A 74 -11.15 -18.23 11.73
CA THR A 74 -12.30 -18.13 12.67
C THR A 74 -12.57 -16.67 13.01
N VAL A 75 -13.84 -16.28 12.99
CA VAL A 75 -14.30 -15.06 13.64
C VAL A 75 -15.06 -15.43 14.90
N GLN A 76 -14.57 -14.92 16.03
CA GLN A 76 -15.20 -15.03 17.33
C GLN A 76 -16.05 -13.80 17.60
N ARG A 77 -17.35 -13.97 17.91
CA ARG A 77 -18.29 -12.90 18.21
C ARG A 77 -18.85 -13.04 19.61
N THR A 78 -18.65 -12.02 20.43
CA THR A 78 -19.30 -11.91 21.76
C THR A 78 -20.57 -11.07 21.60
N ARG A 79 -21.66 -11.49 22.28
CA ARG A 79 -22.95 -10.79 22.25
C ARG A 79 -23.38 -10.34 23.64
N ASN A 80 -24.10 -9.21 23.71
CA ASN A 80 -24.76 -8.79 24.97
C ASN A 80 -26.10 -9.49 25.14
N ALA A 81 -26.79 -9.21 26.27
CA ALA A 81 -28.08 -9.78 26.57
C ALA A 81 -29.19 -9.45 25.57
N ASN A 82 -29.01 -8.39 24.76
CA ASN A 82 -29.94 -8.01 23.69
C ASN A 82 -29.62 -8.70 22.35
N GLY A 83 -28.60 -9.59 22.30
CA GLY A 83 -28.17 -10.30 21.14
C GLY A 83 -27.26 -9.47 20.18
N GLN A 84 -26.93 -8.24 20.56
CA GLN A 84 -26.05 -7.38 19.75
C GLN A 84 -24.58 -7.83 19.90
N VAL A 85 -23.82 -7.83 18.80
CA VAL A 85 -22.38 -8.13 18.82
C VAL A 85 -21.65 -7.00 19.54
N THR A 86 -20.94 -7.32 20.62
CA THR A 86 -20.13 -6.36 21.39
C THR A 86 -18.64 -6.48 21.09
N GLU A 87 -18.20 -7.62 20.55
CA GLU A 87 -16.82 -7.84 20.12
C GLU A 87 -16.79 -8.80 18.93
N GLU A 88 -15.93 -8.51 17.95
CA GLU A 88 -15.48 -9.45 16.92
C GLU A 88 -13.97 -9.58 17.03
N PHE A 89 -13.44 -10.82 16.94
CA PHE A 89 -12.03 -11.08 17.02
C PHE A 89 -11.63 -12.16 16.01
N TYR A 90 -10.50 -11.98 15.33
CA TYR A 90 -10.08 -12.83 14.21
C TYR A 90 -8.93 -13.74 14.62
N LEU A 91 -9.04 -15.03 14.27
CA LEU A 91 -8.09 -16.09 14.62
C LEU A 91 -7.66 -16.85 13.37
N ASP A 92 -6.37 -17.26 13.35
CA ASP A 92 -5.83 -18.20 12.36
C ASP A 92 -6.33 -19.64 12.63
N ALA A 93 -5.95 -20.59 11.77
CA ALA A 93 -6.31 -22.00 11.91
C ALA A 93 -5.72 -22.66 13.17
N ALA A 94 -4.67 -22.10 13.76
CA ALA A 94 -4.08 -22.56 15.01
C ALA A 94 -4.73 -21.92 16.25
N GLY A 95 -5.67 -20.99 16.07
CA GLY A 95 -6.35 -20.24 17.13
C GLY A 95 -5.57 -19.04 17.66
N ASN A 96 -4.52 -18.59 16.97
CA ASN A 96 -3.81 -17.38 17.34
C ASN A 96 -4.50 -16.15 16.74
N PRO A 97 -4.43 -14.97 17.41
CA PRO A 97 -4.89 -13.72 16.84
C PRO A 97 -4.22 -13.43 15.49
N VAL A 98 -5.00 -13.03 14.48
CA VAL A 98 -4.51 -12.67 13.16
C VAL A 98 -5.01 -11.29 12.74
N GLU A 99 -4.16 -10.51 12.07
CA GLU A 99 -4.51 -9.19 11.57
C GLU A 99 -5.54 -9.28 10.44
N ARG A 100 -6.60 -8.54 10.59
CA ARG A 100 -7.59 -8.33 9.55
C ARG A 100 -7.14 -7.15 8.67
N TYR A 101 -7.03 -7.38 7.36
CA TYR A 101 -6.55 -6.38 6.38
C TYR A 101 -5.16 -5.79 6.69
N GLY A 102 -4.35 -6.46 7.54
CA GLY A 102 -3.04 -5.97 7.94
C GLY A 102 -3.06 -4.73 8.84
N ASP A 103 -4.14 -4.53 9.61
CA ASP A 103 -4.31 -3.30 10.39
C ASP A 103 -4.85 -3.53 11.82
N TYR A 104 -5.74 -4.49 12.06
CA TYR A 104 -6.32 -4.76 13.40
C TYR A 104 -6.67 -6.24 13.59
N TYR A 105 -6.82 -6.68 14.85
CA TYR A 105 -7.10 -8.07 15.23
C TYR A 105 -8.56 -8.30 15.65
N GLY A 106 -9.27 -7.24 15.96
CA GLY A 106 -10.66 -7.29 16.37
C GLY A 106 -11.31 -5.93 16.45
N ILE A 107 -12.61 -5.92 16.73
CA ILE A 107 -13.42 -4.71 16.87
C ILE A 107 -14.33 -4.87 18.08
N SER A 108 -14.43 -3.85 18.92
CA SER A 108 -15.44 -3.79 19.98
C SER A 108 -16.50 -2.74 19.68
N TYR A 109 -17.72 -3.01 20.12
CA TYR A 109 -18.90 -2.17 19.90
C TYR A 109 -19.54 -1.84 21.26
N GLU A 110 -19.74 -0.55 21.51
CA GLU A 110 -20.48 -0.04 22.66
C GLU A 110 -21.72 0.69 22.15
N TYR A 111 -22.91 0.16 22.46
CA TYR A 111 -24.17 0.66 21.96
C TYR A 111 -24.81 1.63 22.97
N ASN A 112 -25.04 2.86 22.51
CA ASN A 112 -25.82 3.86 23.23
C ASN A 112 -27.16 4.09 22.52
N SER A 113 -28.03 4.96 23.05
CA SER A 113 -29.37 5.21 22.48
C SER A 113 -29.32 5.77 21.05
N GLU A 114 -28.32 6.59 20.73
CA GLU A 114 -28.24 7.32 19.44
C GLU A 114 -26.96 7.05 18.68
N ASN A 115 -25.98 6.37 19.29
CA ASN A 115 -24.70 6.10 18.66
C ASN A 115 -24.11 4.75 19.05
N VAL A 116 -23.15 4.32 18.25
CA VAL A 116 -22.30 3.16 18.51
C VAL A 116 -20.86 3.62 18.52
N VAL A 117 -20.16 3.33 19.61
CA VAL A 117 -18.70 3.51 19.67
C VAL A 117 -18.04 2.22 19.19
N ILE A 118 -17.27 2.33 18.14
CA ILE A 118 -16.54 1.23 17.50
C ILE A 118 -15.06 1.43 17.81
N ARG A 119 -14.40 0.46 18.47
CA ARG A 119 -12.96 0.52 18.76
C ARG A 119 -12.23 -0.62 18.09
N TYR A 120 -11.08 -0.33 17.52
CA TYR A 120 -10.21 -1.33 16.90
C TYR A 120 -9.25 -1.89 17.94
N LEU A 121 -9.06 -3.21 17.91
CA LEU A 121 -8.35 -3.96 18.93
C LEU A 121 -7.07 -4.59 18.38
N GLY A 122 -6.01 -4.55 19.21
CA GLY A 122 -4.77 -5.27 19.00
C GLY A 122 -4.90 -6.77 19.33
N ALA A 123 -3.81 -7.52 19.16
CA ALA A 123 -3.75 -8.95 19.49
C ALA A 123 -4.01 -9.25 20.97
N ASP A 124 -3.75 -8.29 21.83
CA ASP A 124 -4.01 -8.34 23.29
C ASP A 124 -5.43 -7.91 23.69
N LYS A 125 -6.29 -7.66 22.68
CA LYS A 125 -7.65 -7.13 22.82
C LYS A 125 -7.72 -5.73 23.45
N GLN A 126 -6.62 -4.99 23.48
CA GLN A 126 -6.62 -3.59 23.89
C GLN A 126 -6.86 -2.68 22.70
N PRO A 127 -7.47 -1.48 22.90
CA PRO A 127 -7.60 -0.50 21.80
C PRO A 127 -6.25 -0.15 21.18
N MET A 128 -6.22 -0.09 19.85
CA MET A 128 -5.02 0.24 19.08
C MET A 128 -5.27 1.37 18.07
N MET A 129 -4.22 2.06 17.67
CA MET A 129 -4.27 3.01 16.55
C MET A 129 -4.15 2.27 15.21
N LEU A 130 -5.05 2.56 14.28
CA LEU A 130 -4.95 2.10 12.90
C LEU A 130 -3.91 2.89 12.11
N GLY A 131 -3.39 2.31 11.03
CA GLY A 131 -2.59 3.04 10.03
C GLY A 131 -3.34 4.24 9.41
N ALA A 132 -4.67 4.22 9.42
CA ALA A 132 -5.53 5.34 9.04
C ALA A 132 -5.50 6.53 10.01
N GLY A 133 -4.83 6.43 11.17
CA GLY A 133 -4.60 7.53 12.12
C GLY A 133 -5.70 7.74 13.14
N TYR A 134 -6.53 6.75 13.42
CA TYR A 134 -7.53 6.76 14.50
C TYR A 134 -7.63 5.40 15.19
N SER A 135 -8.21 5.35 16.38
CA SER A 135 -8.44 4.14 17.18
C SER A 135 -9.92 3.78 17.29
N ALA A 136 -10.78 4.77 17.22
CA ALA A 136 -12.21 4.59 17.41
C ALA A 136 -13.04 5.44 16.44
N ILE A 137 -14.27 4.99 16.20
CA ILE A 137 -15.31 5.69 15.47
C ILE A 137 -16.50 5.87 16.42
N VAL A 138 -17.03 7.08 16.53
CA VAL A 138 -18.36 7.31 17.08
C VAL A 138 -19.31 7.45 15.91
N ARG A 139 -20.21 6.49 15.78
CA ARG A 139 -21.19 6.38 14.69
C ARG A 139 -22.57 6.77 15.17
N THR A 140 -23.16 7.79 14.58
CA THR A 140 -24.55 8.17 14.82
C THR A 140 -25.48 7.29 13.97
N LEU A 141 -26.59 6.87 14.59
CA LEU A 141 -27.63 6.11 13.91
C LEU A 141 -28.93 6.91 13.90
N VAL A 142 -29.52 7.08 12.72
CA VAL A 142 -30.86 7.64 12.52
C VAL A 142 -31.69 6.58 11.82
N ASP A 143 -32.80 6.18 12.45
CA ASP A 143 -33.67 5.09 11.96
C ASP A 143 -32.90 3.80 11.62
N GLY A 144 -31.89 3.49 12.43
CA GLY A 144 -31.04 2.32 12.27
C GLY A 144 -29.96 2.43 11.16
N LYS A 145 -29.86 3.57 10.49
CA LYS A 145 -28.85 3.84 9.45
C LYS A 145 -27.73 4.70 10.00
N ALA A 146 -26.50 4.36 9.64
CA ALA A 146 -25.31 5.13 10.00
C ALA A 146 -25.28 6.45 9.21
N THR A 147 -25.49 7.58 9.87
CA THR A 147 -25.43 8.92 9.24
C THR A 147 -24.04 9.54 9.35
N ASP A 148 -23.52 9.63 10.56
CA ASP A 148 -22.23 10.26 10.84
C ASP A 148 -21.24 9.27 11.41
N ASP A 149 -19.98 9.37 11.02
CA ASP A 149 -18.84 8.75 11.68
C ASP A 149 -17.83 9.83 12.03
N PHE A 150 -17.46 9.94 13.31
CA PHE A 150 -16.36 10.79 13.76
C PHE A 150 -15.23 9.94 14.34
N TYR A 151 -13.99 10.35 14.10
CA TYR A 151 -12.78 9.59 14.40
C TYR A 151 -12.10 10.11 15.66
N TYR A 152 -11.61 9.16 16.47
CA TYR A 152 -11.02 9.44 17.78
C TYR A 152 -9.72 8.67 17.97
N ASP A 153 -8.83 9.26 18.76
CA ASP A 153 -7.60 8.61 19.22
C ASP A 153 -7.85 7.63 20.39
N LEU A 154 -6.79 7.04 20.94
CA LEU A 154 -6.85 6.12 22.10
C LEU A 154 -7.47 6.75 23.35
N ASN A 155 -7.39 8.08 23.50
CA ASN A 155 -7.92 8.83 24.63
C ASN A 155 -9.32 9.39 24.36
N MET A 156 -9.98 8.96 23.28
CA MET A 156 -11.27 9.48 22.82
C MET A 156 -11.24 11.01 22.56
N GLN A 157 -10.11 11.55 22.09
CA GLN A 157 -10.03 12.90 21.58
C GLN A 157 -10.27 12.87 20.05
N PRO A 158 -11.04 13.84 19.49
CA PRO A 158 -11.22 13.94 18.05
C PRO A 158 -9.87 13.98 17.33
N VAL A 159 -9.71 13.18 16.28
CA VAL A 159 -8.45 13.11 15.53
C VAL A 159 -8.70 13.22 14.03
N ARG A 160 -7.79 13.93 13.36
CA ARG A 160 -7.76 13.99 11.91
C ARG A 160 -7.13 12.71 11.35
N CYS A 161 -7.89 11.93 10.58
CA CYS A 161 -7.36 10.74 9.94
C CYS A 161 -6.36 11.07 8.81
N THR A 162 -5.63 10.08 8.32
CA THR A 162 -4.69 10.24 7.19
C THR A 162 -5.37 10.70 5.91
N GLY A 163 -6.67 10.46 5.76
CA GLY A 163 -7.52 11.00 4.70
C GLY A 163 -7.76 12.52 4.77
N GLY A 164 -7.33 13.19 5.84
CA GLY A 164 -7.38 14.64 5.97
C GLY A 164 -8.68 15.21 6.52
N TYR A 165 -9.51 14.40 7.17
CA TYR A 165 -10.80 14.77 7.74
C TYR A 165 -10.99 14.15 9.14
N TYR A 166 -11.96 14.64 9.91
CA TYR A 166 -12.27 14.18 11.27
C TYR A 166 -13.47 13.27 11.33
N GLY A 167 -14.27 13.24 10.27
CA GLY A 167 -15.46 12.42 10.18
C GLY A 167 -16.05 12.44 8.78
N LEU A 168 -17.14 11.74 8.61
CA LEU A 168 -17.92 11.74 7.38
C LEU A 168 -19.41 11.69 7.69
N TYR A 169 -20.20 12.27 6.78
CA TYR A 169 -21.66 12.21 6.77
C TYR A 169 -22.10 11.41 5.54
N ARG A 170 -23.10 10.54 5.72
CA ARG A 170 -23.75 9.76 4.64
C ARG A 170 -25.11 10.32 4.36
N GLU A 171 -25.35 10.61 3.11
CA GLU A 171 -26.65 11.02 2.60
C GLU A 171 -27.42 9.81 2.07
N TYR A 172 -28.72 9.76 2.34
CA TYR A 172 -29.60 8.68 1.91
C TYR A 172 -30.74 9.23 1.07
N ASP A 173 -31.06 8.51 0.00
CA ASP A 173 -32.23 8.81 -0.83
C ASP A 173 -33.55 8.39 -0.15
N GLU A 174 -34.69 8.67 -0.80
CA GLU A 174 -36.02 8.32 -0.30
C GLU A 174 -36.23 6.79 -0.15
N GLN A 175 -35.46 6.00 -0.87
CA GLN A 175 -35.48 4.52 -0.78
C GLN A 175 -34.55 4.02 0.34
N GLY A 176 -33.81 4.94 0.98
CA GLY A 176 -32.88 4.65 2.06
C GLY A 176 -31.56 4.05 1.61
N LYS A 177 -31.15 4.27 0.36
CA LYS A 177 -29.82 3.90 -0.15
C LYS A 177 -28.87 5.07 -0.01
N ASN A 178 -27.64 4.80 0.39
CA ASN A 178 -26.61 5.83 0.47
C ASN A 178 -26.33 6.41 -0.93
N CYS A 179 -26.62 7.70 -1.12
CA CYS A 179 -26.41 8.41 -2.39
C CYS A 179 -25.16 9.30 -2.39
N GLY A 180 -24.50 9.49 -1.24
CA GLY A 180 -23.28 10.29 -1.17
C GLY A 180 -22.59 10.25 0.19
N ILE A 181 -21.37 10.76 0.20
CA ILE A 181 -20.55 10.96 1.40
C ILE A 181 -19.96 12.37 1.39
N THR A 182 -20.13 13.10 2.49
CA THR A 182 -19.48 14.39 2.76
C THR A 182 -18.39 14.17 3.80
N TYR A 183 -17.16 14.63 3.53
CA TYR A 183 -16.05 14.60 4.49
C TYR A 183 -16.09 15.83 5.40
N LEU A 184 -15.92 15.62 6.71
CA LEU A 184 -16.14 16.59 7.74
C LEU A 184 -14.85 16.99 8.46
N GLY A 185 -14.73 18.29 8.74
CA GLY A 185 -13.74 18.82 9.66
C GLY A 185 -14.11 18.59 11.12
N GLU A 186 -13.25 19.02 12.05
CA GLU A 186 -13.46 18.91 13.50
C GLU A 186 -14.76 19.58 13.98
N ASN A 187 -15.13 20.68 13.30
CA ASN A 187 -16.36 21.45 13.58
C ASN A 187 -17.62 20.91 12.88
N GLY A 188 -17.54 19.74 12.22
CA GLY A 188 -18.64 19.14 11.49
C GLY A 188 -18.97 19.80 10.14
N GLN A 189 -18.16 20.77 9.67
CA GLN A 189 -18.36 21.40 8.37
C GLN A 189 -17.62 20.63 7.27
N PRO A 190 -18.10 20.65 6.00
CA PRO A 190 -17.43 20.02 4.88
C PRO A 190 -15.99 20.50 4.71
N VAL A 191 -15.05 19.57 4.47
CA VAL A 191 -13.64 19.86 4.19
C VAL A 191 -13.14 19.06 2.99
N ILE A 192 -12.18 19.65 2.26
CA ILE A 192 -11.47 18.93 1.20
C ILE A 192 -10.58 17.87 1.84
N CYS A 193 -10.80 16.60 1.49
CA CYS A 193 -9.97 15.48 1.93
C CYS A 193 -8.66 15.40 1.11
N THR A 194 -7.73 14.52 1.49
CA THR A 194 -6.46 14.33 0.78
C THR A 194 -6.63 13.85 -0.66
N SER A 195 -7.78 13.26 -0.99
CA SER A 195 -8.14 12.88 -2.36
C SER A 195 -8.60 14.07 -3.22
N GLY A 196 -8.67 15.30 -2.67
CA GLY A 196 -8.91 16.51 -3.42
C GLY A 196 -10.39 16.96 -3.53
N TYR A 197 -11.32 16.34 -2.82
CA TYR A 197 -12.74 16.67 -2.85
C TYR A 197 -13.35 16.63 -1.44
N ALA A 198 -14.50 17.31 -1.27
CA ALA A 198 -15.25 17.35 -0.01
C ALA A 198 -16.44 16.40 0.00
N VAL A 199 -17.06 16.22 -1.17
CA VAL A 199 -18.26 15.42 -1.34
C VAL A 199 -18.04 14.45 -2.49
N LYS A 200 -18.53 13.22 -2.32
CA LYS A 200 -18.70 12.26 -3.41
C LYS A 200 -20.14 11.77 -3.46
N THR A 201 -20.70 11.69 -4.66
CA THR A 201 -22.02 11.13 -4.91
C THR A 201 -21.91 9.85 -5.72
N TYR A 202 -22.82 8.92 -5.51
CA TYR A 202 -22.82 7.64 -6.20
C TYR A 202 -23.72 7.68 -7.43
N LEU A 203 -23.23 7.11 -8.53
CA LEU A 203 -23.99 6.83 -9.74
C LEU A 203 -24.52 5.42 -9.68
N ARG A 204 -25.79 5.21 -10.03
CA ARG A 204 -26.44 3.89 -10.03
C ARG A 204 -27.03 3.58 -11.40
N ASP A 205 -27.12 2.29 -11.72
CA ASP A 205 -27.84 1.78 -12.88
C ASP A 205 -29.34 1.58 -12.57
N SER A 206 -30.07 1.04 -13.54
CA SER A 206 -31.50 0.74 -13.40
C SER A 206 -31.82 -0.34 -12.37
N GLU A 207 -30.82 -1.15 -11.97
CA GLU A 207 -30.92 -2.19 -10.95
C GLU A 207 -30.46 -1.67 -9.57
N GLU A 208 -30.22 -0.35 -9.48
CA GLU A 208 -29.77 0.33 -8.28
C GLU A 208 -28.36 -0.06 -7.80
N THR A 209 -27.58 -0.71 -8.67
CA THR A 209 -26.18 -1.03 -8.39
C THR A 209 -25.31 0.22 -8.55
N VAL A 210 -24.37 0.44 -7.63
CA VAL A 210 -23.39 1.53 -7.77
C VAL A 210 -22.43 1.21 -8.92
N ILE A 211 -22.55 2.00 -9.98
CA ILE A 211 -21.72 1.92 -11.20
C ILE A 211 -20.67 3.03 -11.30
N GLY A 212 -20.60 3.93 -10.34
CA GLY A 212 -19.61 5.01 -10.36
C GLY A 212 -19.80 6.03 -9.26
N GLU A 213 -18.95 7.07 -9.31
CA GLU A 213 -19.01 8.19 -8.37
C GLU A 213 -18.57 9.49 -9.03
N ARG A 214 -19.00 10.63 -8.45
CA ARG A 214 -18.64 12.00 -8.85
C ARG A 214 -18.11 12.76 -7.66
N TYR A 215 -17.22 13.74 -7.91
CA TYR A 215 -16.51 14.49 -6.88
C TYR A 215 -16.86 15.98 -6.92
N PHE A 216 -17.04 16.57 -5.72
CA PHE A 216 -17.43 17.95 -5.55
C PHE A 216 -16.61 18.62 -4.45
N ASP A 217 -16.46 19.94 -4.56
CA ASP A 217 -15.86 20.77 -3.52
C ASP A 217 -16.86 21.07 -2.37
N THR A 218 -16.48 21.91 -1.41
CA THR A 218 -17.34 22.33 -0.29
C THR A 218 -18.52 23.22 -0.70
N GLY A 219 -18.53 23.72 -1.91
CA GLY A 219 -19.61 24.50 -2.51
C GLY A 219 -20.43 23.72 -3.54
N GLU A 220 -20.29 22.39 -3.55
CA GLU A 220 -20.98 21.46 -4.47
C GLU A 220 -20.65 21.68 -5.96
N ASN A 221 -19.53 22.34 -6.27
CA ASN A 221 -19.05 22.45 -7.64
C ASN A 221 -18.21 21.20 -7.99
N PRO A 222 -18.34 20.66 -9.22
CA PRO A 222 -17.48 19.57 -9.66
C PRO A 222 -15.99 19.90 -9.51
N VAL A 223 -15.22 19.03 -8.85
CA VAL A 223 -13.81 19.26 -8.58
C VAL A 223 -12.96 18.06 -8.99
N LYS A 224 -11.71 18.32 -9.36
CA LYS A 224 -10.73 17.26 -9.64
C LYS A 224 -10.29 16.59 -8.36
N SER A 225 -10.24 15.27 -8.39
CA SER A 225 -9.51 14.51 -7.38
C SER A 225 -7.99 14.74 -7.50
N SER A 226 -7.23 14.23 -6.55
CA SER A 226 -5.75 14.23 -6.60
C SER A 226 -5.17 13.53 -7.84
N LEU A 227 -5.92 12.61 -8.48
CA LEU A 227 -5.54 11.94 -9.73
C LEU A 227 -5.99 12.72 -10.98
N GLY A 228 -6.73 13.81 -10.83
CA GLY A 228 -7.09 14.73 -11.89
C GLY A 228 -8.42 14.46 -12.60
N GLN A 229 -9.21 13.50 -12.14
CA GLN A 229 -10.55 13.21 -12.65
C GLN A 229 -11.65 13.82 -11.77
N TYR A 230 -12.85 13.98 -12.33
CA TYR A 230 -14.03 14.50 -11.65
C TYR A 230 -15.01 13.40 -11.21
N GLY A 231 -14.68 12.15 -11.47
CA GLY A 231 -15.47 10.99 -11.12
C GLY A 231 -14.96 9.73 -11.84
N GLU A 232 -15.64 8.62 -11.60
CA GLU A 232 -15.28 7.30 -12.11
C GLU A 232 -16.56 6.52 -12.46
N LEU A 233 -16.47 5.67 -13.49
CA LEU A 233 -17.44 4.62 -13.78
C LEU A 233 -16.78 3.25 -13.64
N TYR A 234 -17.53 2.28 -13.13
CA TYR A 234 -17.05 0.95 -12.83
C TYR A 234 -17.69 -0.11 -13.71
N GLN A 235 -16.88 -1.07 -14.16
CA GLN A 235 -17.36 -2.38 -14.56
C GLN A 235 -16.85 -3.42 -13.57
N ARG A 236 -17.63 -4.49 -13.36
CA ARG A 236 -17.29 -5.53 -12.39
C ARG A 236 -17.09 -6.87 -13.09
N ASP A 237 -16.27 -7.73 -12.49
CA ASP A 237 -16.15 -9.12 -12.91
C ASP A 237 -17.29 -9.97 -12.32
N GLU A 238 -17.28 -11.27 -12.64
CA GLU A 238 -18.29 -12.24 -12.17
C GLU A 238 -18.33 -12.39 -10.64
N GLN A 239 -17.24 -12.01 -9.95
CA GLN A 239 -17.13 -12.00 -8.49
C GLN A 239 -17.55 -10.65 -7.87
N GLY A 240 -18.02 -9.70 -8.69
CA GLY A 240 -18.45 -8.36 -8.25
C GLY A 240 -17.30 -7.36 -7.99
N ARG A 241 -16.03 -7.72 -8.29
CA ARG A 241 -14.86 -6.84 -8.09
C ARG A 241 -14.73 -5.88 -9.27
N ILE A 242 -14.21 -4.67 -9.04
CA ILE A 242 -14.04 -3.65 -10.09
C ILE A 242 -12.94 -4.10 -11.08
N SER A 243 -13.35 -4.58 -12.25
CA SER A 243 -12.44 -5.02 -13.32
C SER A 243 -12.06 -3.90 -14.30
N GLN A 244 -12.86 -2.82 -14.37
CA GLN A 244 -12.55 -1.65 -15.17
C GLN A 244 -13.00 -0.37 -14.47
N ILE A 245 -12.18 0.67 -14.57
CA ILE A 245 -12.49 2.03 -14.14
C ILE A 245 -12.38 2.94 -15.37
N THR A 246 -13.43 3.69 -15.67
CA THR A 246 -13.39 4.77 -16.67
C THR A 246 -13.44 6.10 -15.95
N TYR A 247 -12.43 6.95 -16.15
CA TYR A 247 -12.31 8.24 -15.49
C TYR A 247 -13.11 9.31 -16.23
N LEU A 248 -13.72 10.23 -15.46
CA LEU A 248 -14.67 11.21 -15.96
C LEU A 248 -14.15 12.65 -15.88
N GLY A 249 -14.50 13.44 -16.88
CA GLY A 249 -14.36 14.90 -16.88
C GLY A 249 -15.45 15.62 -16.09
N ALA A 250 -15.38 16.95 -16.03
CA ALA A 250 -16.36 17.79 -15.34
C ALA A 250 -17.78 17.64 -15.93
N ASP A 251 -17.87 17.40 -17.22
CA ASP A 251 -19.12 17.19 -17.97
C ASP A 251 -19.70 15.78 -17.80
N GLY A 252 -19.00 14.87 -17.10
CA GLY A 252 -19.39 13.49 -16.90
C GLY A 252 -19.04 12.55 -18.04
N ASN A 253 -18.38 13.03 -19.08
CA ASN A 253 -17.90 12.18 -20.17
C ASN A 253 -16.51 11.59 -19.84
N PRO A 254 -16.11 10.46 -20.47
CA PRO A 254 -14.77 9.92 -20.32
C PRO A 254 -13.68 10.97 -20.62
N ALA A 255 -12.72 11.11 -19.72
CA ALA A 255 -11.66 12.09 -19.84
C ALA A 255 -10.36 11.57 -19.22
N PRO A 256 -9.18 11.99 -19.75
CA PRO A 256 -7.90 11.52 -19.25
C PRO A 256 -7.61 12.05 -17.84
N THR A 257 -6.97 11.19 -17.03
CA THR A 257 -6.33 11.56 -15.75
C THR A 257 -5.11 12.46 -16.00
N THR A 258 -4.50 12.95 -14.93
CA THR A 258 -3.21 13.69 -15.03
C THR A 258 -2.09 12.84 -15.62
N ALA A 259 -2.13 11.52 -15.48
CA ALA A 259 -1.19 10.59 -16.10
C ALA A 259 -1.49 10.32 -17.59
N GLY A 260 -2.63 10.81 -18.10
CA GLY A 260 -3.01 10.78 -19.50
C GLY A 260 -3.96 9.64 -19.90
N TYR A 261 -4.10 8.58 -19.12
CA TYR A 261 -5.01 7.48 -19.44
C TYR A 261 -6.46 7.78 -19.01
N THR A 262 -7.42 7.22 -19.73
CA THR A 262 -8.86 7.38 -19.48
C THR A 262 -9.48 6.14 -18.86
N VAL A 263 -8.93 4.97 -19.16
CA VAL A 263 -9.46 3.69 -18.68
C VAL A 263 -8.34 2.88 -18.02
N LEU A 264 -8.65 2.30 -16.87
CA LEU A 264 -7.83 1.31 -16.18
C LEU A 264 -8.57 -0.03 -16.20
N LYS A 265 -7.91 -1.10 -16.63
CA LYS A 265 -8.43 -2.47 -16.52
C LYS A 265 -7.60 -3.23 -15.50
N ARG A 266 -8.29 -3.92 -14.58
CA ARG A 266 -7.69 -4.63 -13.45
C ARG A 266 -8.02 -6.11 -13.47
N THR A 267 -7.04 -6.94 -13.17
CA THR A 267 -7.20 -8.34 -12.82
C THR A 267 -6.83 -8.59 -11.37
N TYR A 268 -7.21 -9.74 -10.85
CA TYR A 268 -7.05 -10.07 -9.44
C TYR A 268 -6.48 -11.47 -9.28
N HIS A 269 -5.70 -11.65 -8.22
CA HIS A 269 -5.33 -12.96 -7.70
C HIS A 269 -6.54 -13.69 -7.10
N ARG A 270 -6.36 -14.96 -6.81
CA ARG A 270 -7.40 -15.82 -6.23
C ARG A 270 -7.83 -15.34 -4.83
N ASP A 271 -6.93 -14.77 -4.05
CA ASP A 271 -7.20 -14.17 -2.74
C ASP A 271 -7.93 -12.83 -2.80
N GLY A 272 -8.28 -12.35 -3.98
CA GLY A 272 -8.98 -11.06 -4.19
C GLY A 272 -8.06 -9.85 -4.24
N THR A 273 -6.75 -10.00 -4.04
CA THR A 273 -5.80 -8.89 -4.21
C THR A 273 -5.60 -8.55 -5.68
N ALA A 274 -5.35 -7.26 -5.98
CA ALA A 274 -5.12 -6.82 -7.35
C ALA A 274 -3.79 -7.36 -7.89
N ASP A 275 -3.83 -7.97 -9.09
CA ASP A 275 -2.65 -8.53 -9.79
C ASP A 275 -2.12 -7.54 -10.82
N ILE A 276 -2.89 -7.25 -11.87
CA ILE A 276 -2.45 -6.42 -13.01
C ILE A 276 -3.38 -5.23 -13.18
N ASP A 277 -2.80 -4.04 -13.37
CA ASP A 277 -3.49 -2.87 -13.90
C ASP A 277 -2.92 -2.52 -15.28
N MET A 278 -3.79 -2.38 -16.29
CA MET A 278 -3.43 -1.93 -17.64
C MET A 278 -4.11 -0.60 -17.96
N TYR A 279 -3.41 0.29 -18.66
CA TYR A 279 -3.84 1.66 -18.96
C TYR A 279 -4.25 1.81 -20.43
N PHE A 280 -5.35 2.54 -20.68
CA PHE A 280 -5.92 2.73 -22.01
C PHE A 280 -6.36 4.17 -22.19
N ASP A 281 -6.41 4.62 -23.45
CA ASP A 281 -7.07 5.87 -23.84
C ASP A 281 -8.60 5.74 -23.86
N ALA A 282 -9.31 6.81 -24.28
CA ALA A 282 -10.76 6.83 -24.36
C ALA A 282 -11.32 5.84 -25.42
N ASP A 283 -10.54 5.52 -26.44
CA ASP A 283 -10.89 4.59 -27.52
C ASP A 283 -10.52 3.14 -27.18
N SER A 284 -10.10 2.88 -25.95
CA SER A 284 -9.64 1.58 -25.46
C SER A 284 -8.36 1.05 -26.12
N ASN A 285 -7.52 1.92 -26.69
CA ASN A 285 -6.19 1.53 -27.13
C ASN A 285 -5.23 1.53 -25.94
N PRO A 286 -4.30 0.55 -25.85
CA PRO A 286 -3.28 0.55 -24.81
C PRO A 286 -2.45 1.83 -24.83
N MET A 287 -2.28 2.45 -23.66
CA MET A 287 -1.59 3.73 -23.50
C MET A 287 -0.31 3.60 -22.70
N ALA A 288 0.79 4.13 -23.22
CA ALA A 288 2.06 4.20 -22.49
C ALA A 288 2.08 5.40 -21.54
N LEU A 289 2.54 5.18 -20.30
CA LEU A 289 2.80 6.25 -19.35
C LEU A 289 4.26 6.72 -19.42
N SER A 290 4.64 7.65 -18.55
CA SER A 290 5.90 8.40 -18.57
C SER A 290 7.19 7.54 -18.64
N LYS A 291 7.18 6.33 -18.07
CA LYS A 291 8.31 5.37 -18.13
C LYS A 291 8.20 4.38 -19.30
N GLY A 292 7.25 4.59 -20.22
CA GLY A 292 6.99 3.70 -21.35
C GLY A 292 6.18 2.46 -20.99
N GLN A 293 5.71 2.33 -19.75
CA GLN A 293 4.87 1.22 -19.31
C GLN A 293 3.41 1.41 -19.76
N TYR A 294 2.75 0.30 -20.07
CA TYR A 294 1.32 0.22 -20.40
C TYR A 294 0.48 -0.34 -19.25
N GLY A 295 1.12 -0.76 -18.20
CA GLY A 295 0.50 -1.31 -17.01
C GLY A 295 1.52 -1.63 -15.93
N ILE A 296 1.02 -2.13 -14.81
CA ILE A 296 1.81 -2.64 -13.71
C ILE A 296 1.31 -4.04 -13.30
N LYS A 297 2.23 -4.92 -12.93
CA LYS A 297 1.93 -6.16 -12.22
C LYS A 297 2.41 -6.02 -10.78
N ARG A 298 1.52 -6.35 -9.84
CA ARG A 298 1.87 -6.39 -8.43
C ARG A 298 2.55 -7.71 -8.10
N SER A 299 3.75 -7.65 -7.52
CA SER A 299 4.50 -8.83 -7.10
C SER A 299 4.97 -8.59 -5.67
N GLY A 300 4.24 -9.10 -4.70
CA GLY A 300 4.44 -8.79 -3.29
C GLY A 300 4.34 -7.27 -3.04
N LYS A 301 5.41 -6.69 -2.49
CA LYS A 301 5.48 -5.24 -2.18
C LYS A 301 6.03 -4.38 -3.34
N VAL A 302 6.28 -4.96 -4.51
CA VAL A 302 6.85 -4.24 -5.67
C VAL A 302 5.90 -4.27 -6.86
N ASN A 303 5.98 -3.22 -7.68
CA ASN A 303 5.27 -3.14 -8.95
C ASN A 303 6.24 -3.35 -10.10
N LEU A 304 5.94 -4.30 -10.99
CA LEU A 304 6.68 -4.54 -12.21
C LEU A 304 5.99 -3.84 -13.39
N LEU A 305 6.76 -3.12 -14.19
CA LEU A 305 6.27 -2.39 -15.36
C LEU A 305 5.96 -3.38 -16.50
N LEU A 306 4.83 -3.16 -17.17
CA LEU A 306 4.33 -4.03 -18.24
C LEU A 306 4.37 -3.34 -19.61
N ASP A 307 4.64 -4.13 -20.65
CA ASP A 307 4.51 -3.72 -22.05
C ASP A 307 3.02 -3.69 -22.49
N LYS A 308 2.76 -3.27 -23.73
CA LYS A 308 1.41 -3.18 -24.32
C LYS A 308 0.64 -4.52 -24.38
N ASN A 309 1.35 -5.65 -24.25
CA ASN A 309 0.79 -6.99 -24.26
C ASN A 309 0.62 -7.57 -22.84
N GLY A 310 0.85 -6.77 -21.79
CA GLY A 310 0.79 -7.20 -20.39
C GLY A 310 1.98 -8.06 -19.94
N ARG A 311 3.11 -8.05 -20.67
CA ARG A 311 4.31 -8.80 -20.31
C ARG A 311 5.26 -7.89 -19.53
N VAL A 312 5.97 -8.46 -18.55
CA VAL A 312 6.98 -7.73 -17.78
C VAL A 312 8.07 -7.20 -18.70
N MET A 313 8.29 -5.89 -18.66
CA MET A 313 9.29 -5.20 -19.49
C MET A 313 10.70 -5.53 -18.99
N LEU A 314 11.63 -5.70 -19.92
CA LEU A 314 13.06 -5.74 -19.58
C LEU A 314 13.57 -4.29 -19.47
N CYS A 315 13.54 -3.73 -18.27
CA CYS A 315 14.04 -2.39 -17.95
C CYS A 315 14.76 -2.38 -16.60
N VAL A 316 15.52 -1.31 -16.34
CA VAL A 316 16.32 -1.17 -15.11
C VAL A 316 15.43 -1.21 -13.88
N ASP A 317 14.29 -0.53 -13.91
CA ASP A 317 13.33 -0.51 -12.79
C ASP A 317 12.88 -1.93 -12.41
N ASN A 318 12.48 -2.74 -13.39
CA ASN A 318 12.03 -4.10 -13.14
C ASN A 318 13.16 -5.02 -12.66
N VAL A 319 14.38 -4.85 -13.18
CA VAL A 319 15.54 -5.61 -12.72
C VAL A 319 15.86 -5.27 -11.27
N LEU A 320 15.86 -3.99 -10.90
CA LEU A 320 16.15 -3.55 -9.53
C LEU A 320 15.02 -3.92 -8.55
N ASN A 321 13.77 -3.87 -8.98
CA ASN A 321 12.62 -4.24 -8.15
C ASN A 321 12.52 -5.76 -7.94
N GLY A 322 12.75 -6.55 -9.00
CA GLY A 322 12.70 -8.02 -8.90
C GLY A 322 13.96 -8.64 -8.30
N LEU A 323 15.12 -7.99 -8.49
CA LEU A 323 16.42 -8.47 -8.01
C LEU A 323 17.20 -7.32 -7.34
N PRO A 324 16.73 -6.79 -6.21
CA PRO A 324 17.31 -5.58 -5.60
C PRO A 324 18.80 -5.74 -5.22
N PHE A 325 19.28 -6.96 -5.01
CA PHE A 325 20.70 -7.25 -4.77
C PHE A 325 21.61 -6.98 -5.99
N MET A 326 21.06 -6.79 -7.18
CA MET A 326 21.84 -6.44 -8.39
C MET A 326 22.56 -5.10 -8.23
N VAL A 327 22.07 -4.17 -7.39
CA VAL A 327 22.76 -2.92 -7.08
C VAL A 327 24.14 -3.18 -6.44
N VAL A 328 24.23 -4.20 -5.58
CA VAL A 328 25.49 -4.61 -4.94
C VAL A 328 26.46 -5.17 -5.97
N ILE A 329 25.99 -6.06 -6.84
CA ILE A 329 26.79 -6.66 -7.92
C ILE A 329 27.29 -5.56 -8.86
N PHE A 330 26.41 -4.68 -9.29
CA PHE A 330 26.76 -3.54 -10.17
C PHE A 330 27.78 -2.61 -9.51
N GLY A 331 27.58 -2.26 -8.24
CA GLY A 331 28.51 -1.47 -7.44
C GLY A 331 29.89 -2.13 -7.32
N CYS A 332 29.95 -3.44 -7.09
CA CYS A 332 31.19 -4.20 -7.07
C CYS A 332 31.92 -4.17 -8.43
N VAL A 333 31.19 -4.37 -9.54
CA VAL A 333 31.75 -4.32 -10.91
C VAL A 333 32.34 -2.94 -11.21
N ILE A 334 31.59 -1.86 -10.91
CA ILE A 334 32.09 -0.49 -11.12
C ILE A 334 33.33 -0.21 -10.27
N CYS A 335 33.33 -0.63 -8.99
CA CYS A 335 34.51 -0.51 -8.13
C CYS A 335 35.72 -1.26 -8.71
N LEU A 336 35.51 -2.49 -9.16
CA LEU A 336 36.58 -3.30 -9.80
C LEU A 336 37.14 -2.61 -11.03
N LEU A 337 36.27 -2.10 -11.93
CA LEU A 337 36.70 -1.36 -13.13
C LEU A 337 37.52 -0.12 -12.74
N ILE A 338 37.04 0.68 -11.77
CA ILE A 338 37.77 1.87 -11.30
C ILE A 338 39.17 1.50 -10.77
N LEU A 339 39.29 0.38 -10.06
CA LEU A 339 40.56 -0.03 -9.44
C LEU A 339 41.53 -0.67 -10.45
N VAL A 340 41.05 -1.38 -11.46
CA VAL A 340 41.86 -2.12 -12.44
C VAL A 340 42.25 -1.28 -13.65
N LEU A 341 41.40 -0.38 -14.12
CA LEU A 341 41.64 0.43 -15.30
C LEU A 341 42.83 1.40 -15.13
N PRO A 342 43.50 1.81 -16.22
CA PRO A 342 44.50 2.85 -16.18
C PRO A 342 43.96 4.13 -15.54
N LYS A 343 44.81 4.89 -14.78
CA LYS A 343 44.38 6.05 -13.98
C LYS A 343 43.52 7.06 -14.75
N LYS A 344 43.87 7.35 -16.01
CA LYS A 344 43.09 8.30 -16.85
C LYS A 344 41.66 7.76 -17.11
N MET A 345 41.49 6.48 -17.38
CA MET A 345 40.20 5.87 -17.60
C MET A 345 39.40 5.75 -16.31
N SER A 346 40.07 5.46 -15.18
CA SER A 346 39.42 5.48 -13.85
C SER A 346 38.87 6.86 -13.50
N VAL A 347 39.60 7.94 -13.79
CA VAL A 347 39.13 9.32 -13.59
C VAL A 347 37.89 9.59 -14.46
N LEU A 348 37.94 9.22 -15.73
CA LEU A 348 36.81 9.41 -16.65
C LEU A 348 35.57 8.61 -16.19
N LEU A 349 35.76 7.34 -15.82
CA LEU A 349 34.67 6.51 -15.29
C LEU A 349 34.09 7.09 -14.00
N THR A 350 34.93 7.57 -13.09
CA THR A 350 34.46 8.22 -11.85
C THR A 350 33.68 9.50 -12.16
N ALA A 351 34.13 10.31 -13.11
CA ALA A 351 33.42 11.52 -13.53
C ALA A 351 32.05 11.17 -14.18
N ALA A 352 32.00 10.15 -15.04
CA ALA A 352 30.76 9.65 -15.63
C ALA A 352 29.81 9.12 -14.55
N TYR A 353 30.35 8.42 -13.54
CA TYR A 353 29.56 7.93 -12.42
C TYR A 353 28.99 9.06 -11.54
N ILE A 354 29.77 10.12 -11.31
CA ILE A 354 29.27 11.34 -10.63
C ILE A 354 28.14 11.97 -11.42
N ALA A 355 28.29 12.10 -12.75
CA ALA A 355 27.26 12.65 -13.62
C ALA A 355 25.98 11.78 -13.57
N PHE A 356 26.12 10.46 -13.53
CA PHE A 356 25.00 9.52 -13.35
C PHE A 356 24.30 9.73 -12.00
N ILE A 357 25.03 9.81 -10.88
CA ILE A 357 24.45 10.09 -9.56
C ILE A 357 23.68 11.41 -9.57
N LEU A 358 24.27 12.47 -10.12
CA LEU A 358 23.61 13.78 -10.19
C LEU A 358 22.36 13.73 -11.07
N TYR A 359 22.39 13.03 -12.18
CA TYR A 359 21.24 12.84 -13.04
C TYR A 359 20.10 12.12 -12.30
N GLU A 360 20.36 10.96 -11.69
CA GLU A 360 19.38 10.18 -10.93
C GLU A 360 18.81 10.98 -9.75
N THR A 361 19.66 11.71 -9.01
CA THR A 361 19.23 12.43 -7.81
C THR A 361 18.51 13.74 -8.08
N LEU A 362 18.78 14.40 -9.24
CA LEU A 362 18.21 15.71 -9.56
C LEU A 362 17.04 15.63 -10.54
N MET A 363 17.10 14.71 -11.54
CA MET A 363 16.12 14.67 -12.62
C MET A 363 14.92 13.75 -12.32
N PHE A 364 15.11 12.71 -11.51
CA PHE A 364 14.04 11.77 -11.19
C PHE A 364 13.43 11.97 -9.79
N ARG A 365 13.83 13.04 -9.10
CA ARG A 365 13.19 13.40 -7.84
C ARG A 365 11.87 14.09 -8.17
N GLU A 366 10.75 13.36 -8.06
CA GLU A 366 9.44 13.99 -8.02
C GLU A 366 9.41 14.99 -6.86
N ALA A 367 8.94 16.21 -7.14
CA ALA A 367 8.68 17.20 -6.10
C ALA A 367 7.45 16.72 -5.30
N GLY A 368 7.67 15.71 -4.46
CA GLY A 368 6.72 15.29 -3.45
C GLY A 368 6.77 16.24 -2.27
N ASP A 369 5.72 16.22 -1.46
CA ASP A 369 5.65 16.94 -0.19
C ASP A 369 6.96 16.82 0.57
N ALA A 370 7.68 17.92 0.69
CA ALA A 370 8.95 18.00 1.39
C ALA A 370 8.72 17.91 2.91
N ARG A 371 8.27 16.75 3.40
CA ARG A 371 8.39 16.39 4.80
C ARG A 371 9.85 16.13 5.07
N THR A 372 10.59 17.19 5.35
CA THR A 372 11.96 17.08 5.83
C THR A 372 11.92 16.44 7.22
N ASN A 373 12.20 15.15 7.26
CA ASN A 373 12.38 14.46 8.52
C ASN A 373 13.83 14.69 9.00
N PHE A 374 13.99 15.53 10.02
CA PHE A 374 15.28 15.81 10.64
C PHE A 374 15.68 14.80 11.72
N VAL A 375 14.85 13.80 11.99
CA VAL A 375 15.17 12.75 12.95
C VAL A 375 16.13 11.75 12.30
N LEU A 376 17.37 11.77 12.78
CA LEU A 376 18.41 10.86 12.32
C LEU A 376 18.00 9.41 12.64
N PHE A 377 18.07 8.51 11.62
CA PHE A 377 17.67 7.11 11.74
C PHE A 377 16.19 6.87 12.10
N SER A 378 15.28 7.77 11.72
CA SER A 378 13.82 7.61 11.91
C SER A 378 13.21 6.35 11.25
N TYR A 379 13.98 5.66 10.42
CA TYR A 379 13.61 4.40 9.75
C TYR A 379 14.17 3.15 10.46
N ALA A 380 14.91 3.30 11.57
CA ALA A 380 15.67 2.18 12.17
C ALA A 380 14.74 1.06 12.71
N ASP A 381 13.59 1.41 13.22
CA ASP A 381 12.54 0.49 13.69
C ASP A 381 11.91 -0.31 12.55
N ARG A 382 11.78 0.28 11.35
CA ARG A 382 11.18 -0.34 10.17
C ARG A 382 12.21 -1.07 9.27
N PHE A 383 13.52 -0.86 9.51
CA PHE A 383 14.57 -1.45 8.67
C PHE A 383 14.53 -2.97 8.62
N LEU A 384 14.19 -3.65 9.72
CA LEU A 384 14.12 -5.11 9.78
C LEU A 384 12.79 -5.67 9.27
N THR A 385 11.72 -4.88 9.35
CA THR A 385 10.35 -5.33 9.04
C THR A 385 9.87 -4.94 7.65
N GLU A 386 10.41 -3.84 7.06
CA GLU A 386 9.96 -3.33 5.76
C GLU A 386 11.04 -3.48 4.68
N GLN A 387 10.78 -4.31 3.68
CA GLN A 387 11.69 -4.50 2.53
C GLN A 387 11.97 -3.19 1.79
N SER A 388 10.97 -2.34 1.59
CA SER A 388 11.12 -1.05 0.90
C SER A 388 12.12 -0.14 1.61
N VAL A 389 12.11 -0.12 2.94
CA VAL A 389 13.06 0.65 3.78
C VAL A 389 14.46 0.04 3.66
N ARG A 390 14.60 -1.29 3.77
CA ARG A 390 15.89 -1.98 3.59
C ARG A 390 16.51 -1.69 2.24
N VAL A 391 15.73 -1.86 1.16
CA VAL A 391 16.18 -1.60 -0.22
C VAL A 391 16.61 -0.14 -0.37
N GLY A 392 15.81 0.81 0.09
CA GLY A 392 16.14 2.24 0.00
C GLY A 392 17.44 2.60 0.73
N VAL A 393 17.63 2.10 1.95
CA VAL A 393 18.84 2.37 2.75
C VAL A 393 20.08 1.75 2.09
N ILE A 394 20.02 0.48 1.71
CA ILE A 394 21.17 -0.24 1.14
C ILE A 394 21.51 0.32 -0.25
N ASN A 395 20.54 0.63 -1.09
CA ASN A 395 20.76 1.25 -2.39
C ASN A 395 21.48 2.62 -2.24
N ASN A 396 21.06 3.43 -1.27
CA ASN A 396 21.74 4.71 -0.98
C ASN A 396 23.19 4.51 -0.58
N VAL A 397 23.51 3.52 0.26
CA VAL A 397 24.89 3.19 0.63
C VAL A 397 25.69 2.75 -0.61
N TRP A 398 25.16 1.81 -1.40
CA TRP A 398 25.84 1.28 -2.58
C TRP A 398 25.97 2.28 -3.72
N LEU A 399 25.13 3.31 -3.78
CA LEU A 399 25.29 4.43 -4.71
C LEU A 399 26.60 5.20 -4.45
N PHE A 400 27.06 5.31 -3.21
CA PHE A 400 28.28 6.04 -2.84
C PHE A 400 29.55 5.18 -2.76
N VAL A 401 29.45 3.86 -2.73
CA VAL A 401 30.62 2.97 -2.65
C VAL A 401 31.57 3.12 -3.85
N PRO A 402 31.10 3.11 -5.13
CA PRO A 402 31.98 3.35 -6.29
C PRO A 402 32.59 4.74 -6.31
N LEU A 403 31.87 5.76 -5.81
CA LEU A 403 32.41 7.11 -5.69
C LEU A 403 33.61 7.14 -4.73
N GLY A 404 33.49 6.47 -3.57
CA GLY A 404 34.60 6.32 -2.60
C GLY A 404 35.82 5.64 -3.24
N ALA A 405 35.61 4.56 -4.01
CA ALA A 405 36.69 3.88 -4.75
C ALA A 405 37.36 4.81 -5.78
N GLY A 406 36.57 5.59 -6.50
CA GLY A 406 37.04 6.57 -7.47
C GLY A 406 37.89 7.67 -6.84
N LEU A 407 37.39 8.29 -5.77
CA LEU A 407 38.12 9.31 -5.01
C LEU A 407 39.41 8.77 -4.44
N TYR A 408 39.40 7.58 -3.85
CA TYR A 408 40.61 6.91 -3.38
C TYR A 408 41.64 6.76 -4.49
N ARG A 409 41.23 6.27 -5.68
CA ARG A 409 42.11 6.09 -6.85
C ARG A 409 42.70 7.39 -7.39
N ILE A 410 41.93 8.50 -7.32
CA ILE A 410 42.36 9.83 -7.78
C ILE A 410 43.36 10.44 -6.82
N ILE A 411 43.07 10.40 -5.51
CA ILE A 411 43.83 11.04 -4.44
C ILE A 411 45.15 10.31 -4.16
N GLN A 412 45.26 9.01 -4.46
CA GLN A 412 46.49 8.25 -4.29
C GLN A 412 47.65 8.94 -5.02
N LYS A 413 48.29 9.94 -4.35
CA LYS A 413 49.61 10.39 -4.69
C LYS A 413 50.58 9.29 -4.28
N LYS A 414 51.48 8.91 -5.16
CA LYS A 414 52.67 8.17 -4.75
C LYS A 414 53.37 9.02 -3.68
N TRP A 415 53.28 8.64 -2.44
CA TRP A 415 54.27 8.99 -1.44
C TRP A 415 55.49 8.15 -1.84
N VAL A 416 56.43 8.83 -2.50
CA VAL A 416 57.77 8.29 -2.74
C VAL A 416 58.58 8.52 -1.49
#